data_1deaf8eb8a9cd72520f4350c35ba680d
#
_entry.id   1deaf8eb8a9cd72520f4350c35ba680d
#
_cell.length_a   1.000
_cell.length_b   1.000
_cell.length_c   1.000
_cell.angle_alpha   90.00
_cell.angle_beta   90.00
_cell.angle_gamma   90.00
#
_symmetry.space_group_name_H-M   'P 1'
#
loop_
_entity.id
_entity.type
_entity.pdbx_description
1 polymer ?
#
loop_
_entity_poly.entity_id
_entity_poly.type
_entity_poly.pdbx_seq_one_letter_code
_entity_poly.pdbx_strand_id
1 'polypeptide(L)'
;MTLQTTKKSPQQNSPEVLLGKSLAELTDWVQQQGQPAYRGKQLYKWLYQKGARSLEDISVFPKQWCNSLAEYPLGRSDVHYCRVAPDATRKYLLRLADGLIIETVGIPTAKRLTVCVSSQVGCPMDCDFCATGKGGFTRNLKAYEIIDQVLTVQEDFGQRVSNVVFMGMGEPLMNIKQTVEAVRSLNQDVGIGQRSLTVSTVGILGKIKHLAQHKLQIVLAVSLHASNQQLREQLIPSAKRYPLSTLLDECREYVQVTGRRVTFEYILLAGVNDLPEHAQELVKLLKGFQTHVNLIPYNPISEVDYQRPKSDRIATFTNILQQKQITVSVRYSRGLEADAACGQLRASRS
;
A
#
# COMPACT_ATOMS: atom_id res chain seq x y z
N MET A 1 -34.57 35.88 -25.56
CA MET A 1 -33.70 35.31 -24.54
C MET A 1 -34.04 33.82 -24.40
N THR A 2 -33.30 32.96 -25.09
CA THR A 2 -33.59 31.53 -25.21
C THR A 2 -32.66 30.79 -24.22
N LEU A 3 -33.26 30.18 -23.22
CA LEU A 3 -32.54 29.37 -22.23
C LEU A 3 -32.07 28.07 -22.89
N GLN A 4 -30.75 27.94 -23.07
CA GLN A 4 -30.13 26.67 -23.45
C GLN A 4 -30.08 25.74 -22.23
N THR A 5 -30.90 24.70 -22.26
CA THR A 5 -30.84 23.57 -21.35
C THR A 5 -29.62 22.71 -21.68
N THR A 6 -28.58 22.76 -20.89
CA THR A 6 -27.44 21.82 -20.96
C THR A 6 -27.90 20.42 -20.62
N LYS A 7 -27.99 19.54 -21.62
CA LYS A 7 -28.16 18.09 -21.43
C LYS A 7 -26.94 17.55 -20.70
N LYS A 8 -27.13 17.08 -19.45
CA LYS A 8 -26.19 16.20 -18.76
C LYS A 8 -26.01 14.94 -19.61
N SER A 9 -24.78 14.65 -19.99
CA SER A 9 -24.39 13.39 -20.63
C SER A 9 -24.78 12.23 -19.72
N PRO A 10 -25.32 11.11 -20.24
CA PRO A 10 -25.57 9.92 -19.42
C PRO A 10 -24.24 9.42 -18.90
N GLN A 11 -24.08 9.34 -17.58
CA GLN A 11 -23.04 8.55 -16.96
C GLN A 11 -23.23 7.11 -17.46
N GLN A 12 -22.35 6.62 -18.30
CA GLN A 12 -22.26 5.21 -18.61
C GLN A 12 -21.98 4.50 -17.28
N ASN A 13 -23.00 3.82 -16.74
CA ASN A 13 -22.84 2.89 -15.62
C ASN A 13 -21.94 1.75 -16.10
N SER A 14 -20.64 1.86 -15.85
CA SER A 14 -19.76 0.71 -15.97
C SER A 14 -20.32 -0.41 -15.10
N PRO A 15 -20.34 -1.68 -15.55
CA PRO A 15 -20.89 -2.76 -14.76
C PRO A 15 -20.22 -2.81 -13.39
N GLU A 16 -21.04 -3.03 -12.37
CA GLU A 16 -20.60 -2.99 -10.98
C GLU A 16 -19.73 -4.21 -10.66
N VAL A 17 -18.49 -3.97 -10.24
CA VAL A 17 -17.49 -5.03 -9.95
C VAL A 17 -17.90 -5.83 -8.71
N LEU A 18 -17.67 -7.14 -8.70
CA LEU A 18 -18.06 -8.04 -7.60
C LEU A 18 -17.03 -8.10 -6.46
N LEU A 19 -15.74 -8.05 -6.78
CA LEU A 19 -14.70 -8.00 -5.76
C LEU A 19 -14.80 -6.67 -4.98
N GLY A 20 -14.61 -6.74 -3.67
CA GLY A 20 -14.81 -5.60 -2.76
C GLY A 20 -16.20 -5.55 -2.13
N LYS A 21 -17.16 -6.33 -2.62
CA LYS A 21 -18.51 -6.44 -2.02
C LYS A 21 -18.50 -7.38 -0.82
N SER A 22 -19.30 -7.03 0.18
CA SER A 22 -19.59 -7.86 1.36
C SER A 22 -20.41 -9.10 0.98
N LEU A 23 -20.47 -10.07 1.89
CA LEU A 23 -21.34 -11.25 1.72
C LEU A 23 -22.81 -10.87 1.49
N ALA A 24 -23.32 -9.84 2.18
CA ALA A 24 -24.69 -9.36 2.02
C ALA A 24 -24.91 -8.82 0.59
N GLU A 25 -24.05 -7.90 0.13
CA GLU A 25 -24.14 -7.31 -1.21
C GLU A 25 -24.00 -8.36 -2.33
N LEU A 26 -23.14 -9.37 -2.14
CA LEU A 26 -23.03 -10.48 -3.10
C LEU A 26 -24.26 -11.38 -3.07
N THR A 27 -24.90 -11.55 -1.92
CA THR A 27 -26.13 -12.31 -1.81
C THR A 27 -27.30 -11.58 -2.51
N ASP A 28 -27.41 -10.27 -2.30
CA ASP A 28 -28.43 -9.44 -2.96
C ASP A 28 -28.19 -9.44 -4.50
N TRP A 29 -26.95 -9.31 -4.93
CA TRP A 29 -26.62 -9.37 -6.35
C TRP A 29 -27.02 -10.71 -6.98
N VAL A 30 -26.68 -11.83 -6.32
CA VAL A 30 -27.05 -13.17 -6.80
C VAL A 30 -28.56 -13.34 -6.92
N GLN A 31 -29.34 -12.83 -5.96
CA GLN A 31 -30.81 -12.88 -6.00
C GLN A 31 -31.39 -12.01 -7.12
N GLN A 32 -30.79 -10.84 -7.40
CA GLN A 32 -31.15 -9.99 -8.54
C GLN A 32 -30.89 -10.68 -9.88
N GLN A 33 -29.93 -11.62 -9.93
CA GLN A 33 -29.68 -12.47 -11.11
C GLN A 33 -30.61 -13.71 -11.16
N GLY A 34 -31.65 -13.77 -10.35
CA GLY A 34 -32.61 -14.87 -10.31
C GLY A 34 -32.09 -16.17 -9.69
N GLN A 35 -31.00 -16.09 -8.91
CA GLN A 35 -30.41 -17.25 -8.25
C GLN A 35 -30.74 -17.32 -6.76
N PRO A 36 -30.75 -18.52 -6.15
CA PRO A 36 -30.99 -18.67 -4.71
C PRO A 36 -29.92 -17.97 -3.85
N ALA A 37 -30.31 -17.40 -2.71
CA ALA A 37 -29.45 -16.63 -1.79
C ALA A 37 -28.17 -17.37 -1.34
N TYR A 38 -28.22 -18.71 -1.16
CA TYR A 38 -27.04 -19.50 -0.75
C TYR A 38 -25.86 -19.40 -1.74
N ARG A 39 -26.13 -19.07 -3.01
CA ARG A 39 -25.08 -18.86 -4.02
C ARG A 39 -24.25 -17.62 -3.74
N GLY A 40 -24.77 -16.63 -3.00
CA GLY A 40 -24.02 -15.48 -2.51
C GLY A 40 -22.85 -15.92 -1.64
N LYS A 41 -23.06 -16.88 -0.73
CA LYS A 41 -22.01 -17.46 0.10
C LYS A 41 -20.97 -18.25 -0.73
N GLN A 42 -21.44 -18.95 -1.77
CA GLN A 42 -20.54 -19.65 -2.69
C GLN A 42 -19.67 -18.64 -3.45
N LEU A 43 -20.29 -17.60 -4.04
CA LEU A 43 -19.58 -16.55 -4.77
C LEU A 43 -18.53 -15.86 -3.87
N TYR A 44 -18.91 -15.46 -2.67
CA TYR A 44 -18.01 -14.86 -1.68
C TYR A 44 -16.79 -15.75 -1.40
N LYS A 45 -17.02 -17.05 -1.15
CA LYS A 45 -15.92 -18.01 -0.92
C LYS A 45 -14.99 -18.14 -2.12
N TRP A 46 -15.54 -18.15 -3.33
CA TRP A 46 -14.74 -18.25 -4.55
C TRP A 46 -13.94 -16.99 -4.83
N LEU A 47 -14.50 -15.81 -4.61
CA LEU A 47 -13.78 -14.54 -4.78
C LEU A 47 -12.63 -14.40 -3.79
N TYR A 48 -12.88 -14.53 -2.49
CA TYR A 48 -11.92 -14.17 -1.46
C TYR A 48 -11.00 -15.29 -0.98
N GLN A 49 -11.42 -16.56 -1.13
CA GLN A 49 -10.65 -17.70 -0.60
C GLN A 49 -10.08 -18.62 -1.69
N LYS A 50 -10.77 -18.74 -2.84
CA LYS A 50 -10.32 -19.57 -3.95
C LYS A 50 -9.72 -18.80 -5.12
N GLY A 51 -9.81 -17.46 -5.12
CA GLY A 51 -9.17 -16.61 -6.11
C GLY A 51 -9.77 -16.66 -7.51
N ALA A 52 -11.10 -16.90 -7.64
CA ALA A 52 -11.76 -16.91 -8.95
C ALA A 52 -11.44 -15.63 -9.75
N ARG A 53 -11.11 -15.78 -11.02
CA ARG A 53 -10.84 -14.71 -11.97
C ARG A 53 -12.01 -14.44 -12.90
N SER A 54 -12.85 -15.45 -13.11
CA SER A 54 -14.09 -15.40 -13.89
C SER A 54 -15.22 -16.13 -13.16
N LEU A 55 -16.46 -15.92 -13.56
CA LEU A 55 -17.59 -16.70 -13.06
C LEU A 55 -17.52 -18.16 -13.50
N GLU A 56 -16.83 -18.46 -14.59
CA GLU A 56 -16.62 -19.81 -15.11
C GLU A 56 -15.73 -20.65 -14.20
N ASP A 57 -14.82 -20.02 -13.44
CA ASP A 57 -13.98 -20.71 -12.45
C ASP A 57 -14.80 -21.29 -11.30
N ILE A 58 -16.05 -20.81 -11.10
CA ILE A 58 -16.91 -21.19 -10.00
C ILE A 58 -17.65 -22.49 -10.34
N SER A 59 -16.97 -23.61 -10.19
CA SER A 59 -17.45 -24.95 -10.61
C SER A 59 -18.79 -25.38 -10.00
N VAL A 60 -19.24 -24.72 -8.91
CA VAL A 60 -20.52 -25.01 -8.24
C VAL A 60 -21.69 -24.23 -8.84
N PHE A 61 -21.45 -23.36 -9.81
CA PHE A 61 -22.48 -22.59 -10.50
C PHE A 61 -23.01 -23.34 -11.73
N PRO A 62 -24.30 -23.13 -12.11
CA PRO A 62 -24.82 -23.67 -13.36
C PRO A 62 -24.06 -23.06 -14.55
N LYS A 63 -23.55 -23.91 -15.45
CA LYS A 63 -22.81 -23.43 -16.63
C LYS A 63 -23.59 -22.42 -17.47
N GLN A 64 -24.91 -22.66 -17.67
CA GLN A 64 -25.75 -21.75 -18.42
C GLN A 64 -25.80 -20.36 -17.80
N TRP A 65 -25.82 -20.26 -16.47
CA TRP A 65 -25.81 -18.99 -15.77
C TRP A 65 -24.44 -18.31 -15.89
N CYS A 66 -23.34 -19.04 -15.71
CA CYS A 66 -21.99 -18.50 -15.93
C CYS A 66 -21.84 -17.93 -17.35
N ASN A 67 -22.26 -18.68 -18.37
CA ASN A 67 -22.19 -18.25 -19.77
C ASN A 67 -23.01 -16.96 -20.03
N SER A 68 -24.17 -16.79 -19.37
CA SER A 68 -24.97 -15.57 -19.52
C SER A 68 -24.32 -14.33 -18.91
N LEU A 69 -23.31 -14.51 -18.07
CA LEU A 69 -22.57 -13.46 -17.35
C LEU A 69 -21.05 -13.51 -17.65
N ALA A 70 -20.62 -14.15 -18.74
CA ALA A 70 -19.21 -14.39 -19.05
C ALA A 70 -18.38 -13.10 -19.07
N GLU A 71 -18.96 -11.99 -19.51
CA GLU A 71 -18.29 -10.68 -19.56
C GLU A 71 -18.46 -9.84 -18.27
N TYR A 72 -19.13 -10.39 -17.24
CA TYR A 72 -19.35 -9.62 -16.01
C TYR A 72 -18.04 -9.46 -15.23
N PRO A 73 -17.62 -8.21 -14.93
CA PRO A 73 -16.31 -7.97 -14.34
C PRO A 73 -16.26 -8.42 -12.87
N LEU A 74 -15.40 -9.37 -12.56
CA LEU A 74 -15.13 -9.73 -11.17
C LEU A 74 -14.28 -8.69 -10.44
N GLY A 75 -13.48 -7.91 -11.17
CA GLY A 75 -12.55 -6.92 -10.58
C GLY A 75 -11.12 -7.45 -10.40
N ARG A 76 -10.77 -8.49 -11.17
CA ARG A 76 -9.41 -9.05 -11.20
C ARG A 76 -8.61 -8.38 -12.32
N SER A 77 -7.36 -8.03 -12.02
CA SER A 77 -6.41 -7.46 -12.98
C SER A 77 -5.66 -8.56 -13.72
N ASP A 78 -5.13 -8.24 -14.92
CA ASP A 78 -4.26 -9.14 -15.65
C ASP A 78 -2.81 -9.02 -15.16
N VAL A 79 -2.13 -10.17 -14.99
CA VAL A 79 -0.69 -10.18 -14.78
C VAL A 79 -0.01 -9.92 -16.12
N HIS A 80 0.36 -8.66 -16.35
CA HIS A 80 1.05 -8.26 -17.59
C HIS A 80 2.49 -8.77 -17.64
N TYR A 81 3.18 -8.73 -16.48
CA TYR A 81 4.55 -9.18 -16.36
C TYR A 81 4.87 -9.56 -14.90
N CYS A 82 5.75 -10.55 -14.74
CA CYS A 82 6.27 -10.92 -13.42
C CYS A 82 7.79 -11.11 -13.51
N ARG A 83 8.53 -10.43 -12.63
CA ARG A 83 9.98 -10.60 -12.48
C ARG A 83 10.30 -11.21 -11.13
N VAL A 84 11.11 -12.26 -11.15
CA VAL A 84 11.52 -13.00 -9.95
C VAL A 84 12.97 -12.67 -9.61
N ALA A 85 13.22 -12.26 -8.38
CA ALA A 85 14.57 -12.04 -7.85
C ALA A 85 15.16 -13.35 -7.28
N PRO A 86 16.50 -13.45 -7.12
CA PRO A 86 17.16 -14.65 -6.55
C PRO A 86 16.69 -15.02 -5.14
N ASP A 87 16.22 -14.05 -4.36
CA ASP A 87 15.63 -14.26 -3.02
C ASP A 87 14.15 -14.68 -3.05
N ALA A 88 13.65 -15.09 -4.24
CA ALA A 88 12.28 -15.47 -4.54
C ALA A 88 11.25 -14.34 -4.39
N THR A 89 11.67 -13.09 -4.18
CA THR A 89 10.78 -11.93 -4.29
C THR A 89 10.27 -11.79 -5.71
N ARG A 90 8.96 -11.58 -5.87
CA ARG A 90 8.31 -11.42 -7.18
C ARG A 90 7.70 -10.04 -7.31
N LYS A 91 8.08 -9.32 -8.37
CA LYS A 91 7.43 -8.07 -8.76
C LYS A 91 6.49 -8.31 -9.91
N TYR A 92 5.24 -7.89 -9.76
CA TYR A 92 4.18 -8.00 -10.74
C TYR A 92 3.85 -6.63 -11.31
N LEU A 93 3.71 -6.56 -12.62
CA LEU A 93 3.03 -5.48 -13.31
C LEU A 93 1.60 -5.96 -13.57
N LEU A 94 0.64 -5.31 -12.93
CA LEU A 94 -0.77 -5.64 -13.05
C LEU A 94 -1.45 -4.61 -13.95
N ARG A 95 -2.12 -5.09 -15.00
CA ARG A 95 -2.92 -4.26 -15.90
C ARG A 95 -4.34 -4.19 -15.35
N LEU A 96 -4.78 -2.98 -15.05
CA LEU A 96 -6.12 -2.68 -14.58
C LEU A 96 -7.13 -2.66 -15.74
N ALA A 97 -8.43 -2.67 -15.43
CA ALA A 97 -9.49 -2.68 -16.43
C ALA A 97 -9.49 -1.48 -17.39
N ASP A 98 -8.93 -0.35 -16.98
CA ASP A 98 -8.75 0.85 -17.80
C ASP A 98 -7.42 0.86 -18.60
N GLY A 99 -6.67 -0.23 -18.57
CA GLY A 99 -5.40 -0.40 -19.26
C GLY A 99 -4.18 0.20 -18.52
N LEU A 100 -4.39 0.90 -17.40
CA LEU A 100 -3.29 1.41 -16.58
C LEU A 100 -2.56 0.28 -15.89
N ILE A 101 -1.26 0.48 -15.64
CA ILE A 101 -0.39 -0.53 -15.00
C ILE A 101 0.01 -0.05 -13.61
N ILE A 102 -0.05 -0.96 -12.66
CA ILE A 102 0.49 -0.78 -11.31
C ILE A 102 1.49 -1.89 -10.99
N GLU A 103 2.34 -1.65 -10.00
CA GLU A 103 3.26 -2.65 -9.49
C GLU A 103 2.84 -3.13 -8.09
N THR A 104 2.98 -4.42 -7.86
CA THR A 104 2.86 -5.05 -6.54
C THR A 104 3.99 -6.05 -6.34
N VAL A 105 4.35 -6.32 -5.08
CA VAL A 105 5.49 -7.19 -4.78
C VAL A 105 5.09 -8.26 -3.76
N GLY A 106 5.35 -9.53 -4.11
CA GLY A 106 5.27 -10.67 -3.20
C GLY A 106 6.65 -10.96 -2.60
N ILE A 107 6.75 -10.91 -1.28
CA ILE A 107 8.01 -11.06 -0.53
C ILE A 107 7.89 -12.28 0.37
N PRO A 108 8.39 -13.46 -0.07
CA PRO A 108 8.36 -14.68 0.71
C PRO A 108 9.47 -14.71 1.77
N THR A 109 9.19 -15.35 2.87
CA THR A 109 10.16 -15.79 3.86
C THR A 109 9.79 -17.20 4.31
N ALA A 110 10.66 -17.89 5.08
CA ALA A 110 10.36 -19.22 5.57
C ALA A 110 9.02 -19.35 6.33
N LYS A 111 8.53 -18.27 6.93
CA LYS A 111 7.32 -18.30 7.78
C LYS A 111 6.20 -17.36 7.29
N ARG A 112 6.44 -16.51 6.33
CA ARG A 112 5.51 -15.42 5.95
C ARG A 112 5.57 -15.13 4.46
N LEU A 113 4.42 -14.84 3.87
CA LEU A 113 4.30 -14.16 2.60
C LEU A 113 3.76 -12.75 2.86
N THR A 114 4.58 -11.75 2.55
CA THR A 114 4.20 -10.33 2.65
C THR A 114 3.90 -9.80 1.27
N VAL A 115 2.82 -9.06 1.12
CA VAL A 115 2.50 -8.34 -0.12
C VAL A 115 2.66 -6.85 0.09
N CYS A 116 3.47 -6.22 -0.78
CA CYS A 116 3.56 -4.76 -0.88
C CYS A 116 2.58 -4.30 -1.96
N VAL A 117 1.53 -3.57 -1.54
CA VAL A 117 0.46 -3.12 -2.42
C VAL A 117 0.58 -1.64 -2.75
N SER A 118 0.17 -1.29 -3.97
CA SER A 118 -0.04 0.07 -4.44
C SER A 118 -1.41 0.58 -4.04
N SER A 119 -1.53 1.87 -3.78
CA SER A 119 -2.78 2.57 -3.44
C SER A 119 -3.22 3.59 -4.49
N GLN A 120 -2.34 3.90 -5.44
CA GLN A 120 -2.59 4.85 -6.53
C GLN A 120 -1.86 4.38 -7.79
N VAL A 121 -2.28 4.88 -8.94
CA VAL A 121 -1.49 4.83 -10.18
C VAL A 121 -0.58 6.05 -10.17
N GLY A 122 0.74 5.83 -9.94
CA GLY A 122 1.68 6.91 -9.65
C GLY A 122 1.58 7.44 -8.21
N CYS A 123 2.23 8.59 -7.93
CA CYS A 123 2.23 9.20 -6.60
C CYS A 123 2.38 10.72 -6.71
N PRO A 124 1.53 11.52 -6.02
CA PRO A 124 1.61 13.00 -6.08
C PRO A 124 2.62 13.60 -5.10
N MET A 125 3.37 12.78 -4.35
CA MET A 125 4.25 13.28 -3.26
C MET A 125 5.60 13.77 -3.73
N ASP A 126 6.07 13.30 -4.91
CA ASP A 126 7.34 13.68 -5.55
C ASP A 126 8.57 13.55 -4.63
N CYS A 127 8.60 12.48 -3.80
CA CYS A 127 9.77 12.21 -2.96
C CYS A 127 11.01 12.00 -3.83
N ASP A 128 12.09 12.71 -3.53
CA ASP A 128 13.26 12.81 -4.40
C ASP A 128 14.00 11.48 -4.59
N PHE A 129 13.94 10.62 -3.61
CA PHE A 129 14.57 9.29 -3.57
C PHE A 129 13.67 8.15 -4.11
N CYS A 130 12.49 8.44 -4.67
CA CYS A 130 11.48 7.44 -5.01
C CYS A 130 11.10 7.48 -6.50
N ALA A 131 11.32 6.38 -7.22
CA ALA A 131 10.99 6.27 -8.64
C ALA A 131 9.50 6.49 -8.94
N THR A 132 8.59 6.05 -8.05
CA THR A 132 7.14 6.30 -8.19
C THR A 132 6.81 7.80 -8.17
N GLY A 133 7.50 8.58 -7.31
CA GLY A 133 7.30 10.03 -7.23
C GLY A 133 7.66 10.73 -8.53
N LYS A 134 8.73 10.27 -9.19
CA LYS A 134 9.19 10.83 -10.48
C LYS A 134 8.22 10.53 -11.64
N GLY A 135 7.39 9.49 -11.51
CA GLY A 135 6.40 9.10 -12.52
C GLY A 135 5.10 9.91 -12.52
N GLY A 136 4.90 10.82 -11.55
CA GLY A 136 3.69 11.60 -11.39
C GLY A 136 2.49 10.80 -10.86
N PHE A 137 1.29 11.38 -10.95
CA PHE A 137 0.04 10.81 -10.41
C PHE A 137 -1.03 10.79 -11.50
N THR A 138 -1.74 9.68 -11.63
CA THR A 138 -2.86 9.53 -12.57
C THR A 138 -4.19 9.47 -11.83
N ARG A 139 -4.40 8.46 -10.95
CA ARG A 139 -5.63 8.30 -10.18
C ARG A 139 -5.45 7.47 -8.91
N ASN A 140 -6.42 7.56 -8.04
CA ASN A 140 -6.57 6.65 -6.90
C ASN A 140 -6.99 5.25 -7.37
N LEU A 141 -6.49 4.22 -6.68
CA LEU A 141 -7.02 2.86 -6.82
C LEU A 141 -8.31 2.73 -6.03
N LYS A 142 -9.22 1.90 -6.54
CA LYS A 142 -10.41 1.45 -5.81
C LYS A 142 -10.05 0.34 -4.83
N ALA A 143 -10.87 0.13 -3.80
CA ALA A 143 -10.59 -0.88 -2.77
C ALA A 143 -10.40 -2.28 -3.39
N TYR A 144 -11.23 -2.66 -4.36
CA TYR A 144 -11.10 -3.94 -5.03
C TYR A 144 -9.79 -4.09 -5.80
N GLU A 145 -9.25 -3.02 -6.42
CA GLU A 145 -7.95 -3.05 -7.09
C GLU A 145 -6.79 -3.24 -6.10
N ILE A 146 -6.96 -2.77 -4.86
CA ILE A 146 -5.98 -3.00 -3.78
C ILE A 146 -6.06 -4.44 -3.27
N ILE A 147 -7.27 -4.97 -3.07
CA ILE A 147 -7.52 -6.34 -2.61
C ILE A 147 -7.02 -7.34 -3.65
N ASP A 148 -7.27 -7.09 -4.93
CA ASP A 148 -6.86 -7.96 -6.03
C ASP A 148 -5.35 -8.19 -6.08
N GLN A 149 -4.53 -7.18 -5.78
CA GLN A 149 -3.07 -7.34 -5.69
C GLN A 149 -2.69 -8.45 -4.71
N VAL A 150 -3.37 -8.50 -3.56
CA VAL A 150 -3.12 -9.51 -2.52
C VAL A 150 -3.56 -10.89 -2.99
N LEU A 151 -4.74 -11.00 -3.60
CA LEU A 151 -5.27 -12.27 -4.10
C LEU A 151 -4.43 -12.81 -5.26
N THR A 152 -3.95 -11.95 -6.16
CA THR A 152 -3.09 -12.34 -7.28
C THR A 152 -1.76 -12.89 -6.80
N VAL A 153 -1.11 -12.24 -5.83
CA VAL A 153 0.14 -12.75 -5.25
C VAL A 153 -0.10 -14.05 -4.48
N GLN A 154 -1.18 -14.16 -3.72
CA GLN A 154 -1.54 -15.39 -3.00
C GLN A 154 -1.73 -16.58 -3.94
N GLU A 155 -2.40 -16.34 -5.05
CA GLU A 155 -2.64 -17.35 -6.10
C GLU A 155 -1.32 -17.82 -6.73
N ASP A 156 -0.47 -16.90 -7.17
CA ASP A 156 0.79 -17.21 -7.84
C ASP A 156 1.80 -17.94 -6.94
N PHE A 157 1.84 -17.61 -5.65
CA PHE A 157 2.67 -18.33 -4.68
C PHE A 157 2.06 -19.66 -4.20
N GLY A 158 0.76 -19.90 -4.43
CA GLY A 158 0.03 -21.02 -3.82
C GLY A 158 0.08 -21.03 -2.30
N GLN A 159 0.34 -19.87 -1.68
CA GLN A 159 0.55 -19.71 -0.25
C GLN A 159 -0.29 -18.56 0.28
N ARG A 160 -0.91 -18.77 1.46
CA ARG A 160 -1.70 -17.72 2.12
C ARG A 160 -0.84 -16.51 2.48
N VAL A 161 -1.31 -15.32 2.09
CA VAL A 161 -0.69 -14.05 2.48
C VAL A 161 -0.91 -13.82 3.96
N SER A 162 0.18 -13.54 4.69
CA SER A 162 0.15 -13.29 6.14
C SER A 162 0.27 -11.82 6.52
N ASN A 163 0.89 -11.01 5.67
CA ASN A 163 1.15 -9.59 5.92
C ASN A 163 0.92 -8.77 4.66
N VAL A 164 0.38 -7.56 4.83
CA VAL A 164 0.26 -6.58 3.73
C VAL A 164 0.83 -5.24 4.17
N VAL A 165 1.61 -4.62 3.30
CA VAL A 165 2.17 -3.29 3.52
C VAL A 165 1.75 -2.36 2.37
N PHE A 166 1.13 -1.25 2.69
CA PHE A 166 0.75 -0.20 1.73
C PHE A 166 1.96 0.72 1.53
N MET A 167 2.99 0.17 0.88
CA MET A 167 4.29 0.84 0.64
C MET A 167 4.70 0.75 -0.84
N GLY A 168 3.77 0.37 -1.71
CA GLY A 168 3.94 0.40 -3.15
C GLY A 168 3.71 1.80 -3.72
N MET A 169 3.15 1.88 -4.92
CA MET A 169 2.88 3.15 -5.59
C MET A 169 1.76 3.92 -4.88
N GLY A 170 2.00 5.22 -4.61
CA GLY A 170 0.99 6.15 -4.08
C GLY A 170 1.12 6.49 -2.60
N GLU A 171 0.32 7.48 -2.19
CA GLU A 171 0.14 7.91 -0.80
C GLU A 171 -1.23 7.41 -0.28
N PRO A 172 -1.25 6.39 0.59
CA PRO A 172 -2.50 5.78 1.03
C PRO A 172 -3.47 6.73 1.72
N LEU A 173 -2.97 7.74 2.45
CA LEU A 173 -3.86 8.70 3.14
C LEU A 173 -4.44 9.76 2.20
N MET A 174 -3.92 9.93 0.98
CA MET A 174 -4.62 10.67 -0.07
C MET A 174 -5.78 9.88 -0.67
N ASN A 175 -5.77 8.56 -0.53
CA ASN A 175 -6.81 7.64 -0.93
C ASN A 175 -7.49 6.97 0.28
N ILE A 176 -7.66 7.70 1.38
CA ILE A 176 -8.01 7.13 2.70
C ILE A 176 -9.29 6.29 2.69
N LYS A 177 -10.35 6.72 1.96
CA LYS A 177 -11.60 5.97 1.88
C LYS A 177 -11.36 4.56 1.35
N GLN A 178 -10.73 4.43 0.17
CA GLN A 178 -10.47 3.14 -0.47
C GLN A 178 -9.44 2.32 0.30
N THR A 179 -8.45 2.97 0.92
CA THR A 179 -7.46 2.32 1.78
C THR A 179 -8.13 1.68 3.01
N VAL A 180 -9.03 2.38 3.70
CA VAL A 180 -9.77 1.87 4.86
C VAL A 180 -10.71 0.74 4.46
N GLU A 181 -11.42 0.86 3.34
CA GLU A 181 -12.27 -0.19 2.78
C GLU A 181 -11.44 -1.46 2.47
N ALA A 182 -10.29 -1.30 1.79
CA ALA A 182 -9.39 -2.42 1.51
C ALA A 182 -8.85 -3.08 2.79
N VAL A 183 -8.43 -2.29 3.79
CA VAL A 183 -7.96 -2.81 5.09
C VAL A 183 -9.03 -3.63 5.79
N ARG A 184 -10.29 -3.18 5.76
CA ARG A 184 -11.41 -3.92 6.36
C ARG A 184 -11.67 -5.23 5.63
N SER A 185 -11.72 -5.21 4.31
CA SER A 185 -11.94 -6.41 3.51
C SER A 185 -10.76 -7.39 3.60
N LEU A 186 -9.52 -6.94 3.58
CA LEU A 186 -8.34 -7.79 3.81
C LEU A 186 -8.39 -8.46 5.19
N ASN A 187 -8.94 -7.79 6.20
CA ASN A 187 -9.12 -8.37 7.53
C ASN A 187 -10.32 -9.32 7.61
N GLN A 188 -11.49 -8.90 7.15
CA GLN A 188 -12.75 -9.61 7.35
C GLN A 188 -12.98 -10.71 6.31
N ASP A 189 -12.66 -10.44 5.03
CA ASP A 189 -12.99 -11.31 3.91
C ASP A 189 -11.82 -12.22 3.52
N VAL A 190 -10.59 -11.67 3.48
CA VAL A 190 -9.37 -12.45 3.19
C VAL A 190 -8.79 -13.11 4.46
N GLY A 191 -9.12 -12.57 5.64
CA GLY A 191 -8.74 -13.13 6.93
C GLY A 191 -7.34 -12.78 7.41
N ILE A 192 -6.76 -11.65 6.97
CA ILE A 192 -5.45 -11.16 7.43
C ILE A 192 -5.64 -10.35 8.71
N GLY A 193 -4.95 -10.71 9.79
CA GLY A 193 -5.06 -9.99 11.06
C GLY A 193 -4.68 -8.51 10.93
N GLN A 194 -5.44 -7.59 11.55
CA GLN A 194 -5.18 -6.15 11.43
C GLN A 194 -3.75 -5.75 11.82
N ARG A 195 -3.15 -6.41 12.82
CA ARG A 195 -1.76 -6.17 13.24
C ARG A 195 -0.72 -6.56 12.19
N SER A 196 -1.12 -7.31 11.19
CA SER A 196 -0.28 -7.69 10.04
C SER A 196 -0.51 -6.79 8.81
N LEU A 197 -1.35 -5.76 8.95
CA LEU A 197 -1.60 -4.74 7.93
C LEU A 197 -0.85 -3.46 8.33
N THR A 198 0.01 -2.96 7.45
CA THR A 198 0.76 -1.72 7.66
C THR A 198 0.34 -0.69 6.64
N VAL A 199 -0.13 0.47 7.10
CA VAL A 199 -0.41 1.63 6.23
C VAL A 199 0.71 2.64 6.40
N SER A 200 1.40 2.95 5.31
CA SER A 200 2.46 3.96 5.29
C SER A 200 1.91 5.30 4.81
N THR A 201 2.52 6.40 5.29
CA THR A 201 2.16 7.76 4.85
C THR A 201 3.31 8.72 5.02
N VAL A 202 3.43 9.70 4.14
CA VAL A 202 4.31 10.86 4.37
C VAL A 202 3.77 11.81 5.45
N GLY A 203 2.53 11.62 5.90
CA GLY A 203 1.93 12.43 6.96
C GLY A 203 1.13 13.61 6.44
N ILE A 204 0.06 13.34 5.71
CA ILE A 204 -0.88 14.36 5.23
C ILE A 204 -1.66 14.91 6.42
N LEU A 205 -1.61 16.23 6.65
CA LEU A 205 -2.28 16.87 7.79
C LEU A 205 -3.77 16.56 7.87
N GLY A 206 -4.25 16.27 9.06
CA GLY A 206 -5.63 15.89 9.35
C GLY A 206 -5.98 14.44 8.95
N LYS A 207 -5.18 13.78 8.11
CA LYS A 207 -5.50 12.43 7.63
C LYS A 207 -5.10 11.33 8.61
N ILE A 208 -4.03 11.53 9.40
CA ILE A 208 -3.66 10.61 10.48
C ILE A 208 -4.76 10.64 11.56
N LYS A 209 -5.27 11.81 11.93
CA LYS A 209 -6.42 11.96 12.83
C LYS A 209 -7.67 11.27 12.28
N HIS A 210 -7.95 11.46 10.99
CA HIS A 210 -9.07 10.78 10.33
C HIS A 210 -8.89 9.26 10.36
N LEU A 211 -7.68 8.74 10.10
CA LEU A 211 -7.39 7.30 10.20
C LEU A 211 -7.62 6.78 11.62
N ALA A 212 -7.23 7.54 12.66
CA ALA A 212 -7.42 7.17 14.06
C ALA A 212 -8.89 6.96 14.43
N GLN A 213 -9.82 7.77 13.86
CA GLN A 213 -11.26 7.66 14.10
C GLN A 213 -11.85 6.31 13.68
N HIS A 214 -11.22 5.61 12.73
CA HIS A 214 -11.66 4.26 12.33
C HIS A 214 -11.32 3.18 13.35
N LYS A 215 -10.52 3.48 14.41
CA LYS A 215 -10.12 2.58 15.50
C LYS A 215 -9.56 1.24 15.03
N LEU A 216 -8.87 1.23 13.89
CA LEU A 216 -8.24 0.04 13.33
C LEU A 216 -6.97 -0.32 14.13
N GLN A 217 -6.72 -1.62 14.32
CA GLN A 217 -5.55 -2.14 15.04
C GLN A 217 -4.35 -2.38 14.10
N ILE A 218 -4.23 -1.59 13.04
CA ILE A 218 -3.14 -1.67 12.05
C ILE A 218 -1.83 -1.08 12.58
N VAL A 219 -0.77 -1.28 11.85
CA VAL A 219 0.51 -0.59 12.05
C VAL A 219 0.48 0.69 11.19
N LEU A 220 0.62 1.85 11.83
CA LEU A 220 0.87 3.11 11.14
C LEU A 220 2.37 3.30 10.96
N ALA A 221 2.83 3.41 9.71
CA ALA A 221 4.21 3.70 9.35
C ALA A 221 4.28 5.11 8.76
N VAL A 222 5.09 5.99 9.38
CA VAL A 222 5.24 7.38 8.93
C VAL A 222 6.59 7.55 8.25
N SER A 223 6.56 7.89 6.97
CA SER A 223 7.73 8.23 6.16
C SER A 223 8.33 9.56 6.64
N LEU A 224 9.22 9.47 7.62
CA LEU A 224 9.87 10.62 8.23
C LEU A 224 11.07 11.08 7.40
N HIS A 225 12.02 10.19 7.18
CA HIS A 225 13.21 10.27 6.31
C HIS A 225 14.18 11.42 6.59
N ALA A 226 13.89 12.28 7.56
CA ALA A 226 14.72 13.39 7.97
C ALA A 226 14.63 13.64 9.49
N SER A 227 15.65 14.24 10.06
CA SER A 227 15.71 14.59 11.47
C SER A 227 15.23 16.02 11.76
N ASN A 228 15.05 16.85 10.73
CA ASN A 228 14.56 18.24 10.83
C ASN A 228 13.73 18.63 9.61
N GLN A 229 13.03 19.76 9.69
CA GLN A 229 12.12 20.25 8.66
C GLN A 229 12.84 20.56 7.35
N GLN A 230 13.98 21.25 7.40
CA GLN A 230 14.71 21.68 6.20
C GLN A 230 15.14 20.46 5.35
N LEU A 231 15.77 19.48 6.00
CA LEU A 231 16.18 18.24 5.34
C LEU A 231 14.97 17.45 4.80
N ARG A 232 13.86 17.47 5.55
CA ARG A 232 12.64 16.79 5.14
C ARG A 232 12.03 17.41 3.88
N GLU A 233 12.05 18.75 3.76
CA GLU A 233 11.56 19.46 2.57
C GLU A 233 12.41 19.21 1.32
N GLN A 234 13.71 18.95 1.50
CA GLN A 234 14.60 18.55 0.40
C GLN A 234 14.27 17.17 -0.11
N LEU A 235 14.07 16.21 0.80
CA LEU A 235 13.83 14.81 0.44
C LEU A 235 12.36 14.54 0.05
N ILE A 236 11.43 15.28 0.61
CA ILE A 236 9.98 15.16 0.38
C ILE A 236 9.43 16.56 0.07
N PRO A 237 9.44 17.02 -1.20
CA PRO A 237 9.03 18.38 -1.55
C PRO A 237 7.63 18.76 -1.06
N SER A 238 6.70 17.80 -1.00
CA SER A 238 5.36 18.00 -0.45
C SER A 238 5.36 18.37 1.05
N ALA A 239 6.43 18.05 1.80
CA ALA A 239 6.56 18.34 3.23
C ALA A 239 6.60 19.83 3.56
N LYS A 240 6.85 20.70 2.58
CA LYS A 240 6.66 22.16 2.71
C LYS A 240 5.25 22.53 3.18
N ARG A 241 4.25 21.70 2.85
CA ARG A 241 2.85 21.88 3.26
C ARG A 241 2.50 21.17 4.58
N TYR A 242 3.42 20.34 5.09
CA TYR A 242 3.19 19.45 6.22
C TYR A 242 4.28 19.61 7.28
N PRO A 243 4.19 20.63 8.17
CA PRO A 243 5.20 20.90 9.19
C PRO A 243 5.45 19.68 10.07
N LEU A 244 6.73 19.41 10.33
CA LEU A 244 7.16 18.22 11.08
C LEU A 244 6.61 18.20 12.51
N SER A 245 6.53 19.35 13.17
CA SER A 245 5.94 19.48 14.51
C SER A 245 4.47 19.02 14.52
N THR A 246 3.67 19.53 13.58
CA THR A 246 2.24 19.19 13.47
C THR A 246 2.07 17.68 13.13
N LEU A 247 2.93 17.13 12.26
CA LEU A 247 2.93 15.70 11.97
C LEU A 247 3.15 14.86 13.23
N LEU A 248 4.11 15.24 14.07
CA LEU A 248 4.39 14.50 15.29
C LEU A 248 3.25 14.63 16.32
N ASP A 249 2.60 15.78 16.38
CA ASP A 249 1.43 15.97 17.25
C ASP A 249 0.26 15.08 16.81
N GLU A 250 -0.01 14.97 15.52
CA GLU A 250 -1.00 14.01 14.99
C GLU A 250 -0.62 12.56 15.28
N CYS A 251 0.67 12.23 15.22
CA CYS A 251 1.15 10.89 15.58
C CYS A 251 0.95 10.59 17.09
N ARG A 252 1.17 11.57 17.98
CA ARG A 252 0.90 11.43 19.41
C ARG A 252 -0.60 11.20 19.67
N GLU A 253 -1.45 11.98 19.02
CA GLU A 253 -2.90 11.83 19.09
C GLU A 253 -3.34 10.45 18.58
N TYR A 254 -2.75 9.96 17.46
CA TYR A 254 -3.00 8.61 16.95
C TYR A 254 -2.70 7.54 18.01
N VAL A 255 -1.56 7.64 18.69
CA VAL A 255 -1.19 6.70 19.77
C VAL A 255 -2.21 6.75 20.90
N GLN A 256 -2.63 7.95 21.32
CA GLN A 256 -3.63 8.12 22.40
C GLN A 256 -4.99 7.51 22.03
N VAL A 257 -5.46 7.74 20.80
CA VAL A 257 -6.78 7.27 20.36
C VAL A 257 -6.81 5.76 20.11
N THR A 258 -5.73 5.20 19.54
CA THR A 258 -5.72 3.79 19.08
C THR A 258 -5.03 2.84 20.04
N GLY A 259 -4.21 3.33 20.95
CA GLY A 259 -3.31 2.55 21.79
C GLY A 259 -2.17 1.87 21.00
N ARG A 260 -1.97 2.25 19.72
CA ARG A 260 -0.99 1.64 18.83
C ARG A 260 0.22 2.53 18.66
N ARG A 261 1.43 1.98 18.80
CA ARG A 261 2.66 2.71 18.50
C ARG A 261 2.73 3.08 17.02
N VAL A 262 3.38 4.20 16.73
CA VAL A 262 3.75 4.60 15.36
C VAL A 262 5.13 4.05 15.04
N THR A 263 5.33 3.60 13.81
CA THR A 263 6.64 3.26 13.27
C THR A 263 7.10 4.40 12.35
N PHE A 264 8.30 4.92 12.56
CA PHE A 264 8.91 5.91 11.67
C PHE A 264 9.86 5.23 10.70
N GLU A 265 9.59 5.38 9.42
CA GLU A 265 10.48 4.91 8.35
C GLU A 265 11.52 6.01 8.06
N TYR A 266 12.80 5.64 8.10
CA TYR A 266 13.91 6.56 7.87
C TYR A 266 14.85 5.96 6.84
N ILE A 267 14.79 6.47 5.60
CA ILE A 267 15.72 6.09 4.54
C ILE A 267 17.09 6.71 4.86
N LEU A 268 18.15 5.92 4.75
CA LEU A 268 19.52 6.38 4.96
C LEU A 268 20.20 6.63 3.63
N LEU A 269 20.57 7.88 3.37
CA LEU A 269 21.24 8.38 2.16
C LEU A 269 22.64 8.85 2.55
N ALA A 270 23.67 8.28 1.93
CA ALA A 270 25.07 8.56 2.25
C ALA A 270 25.40 10.05 2.09
N GLY A 271 25.93 10.67 3.15
CA GLY A 271 26.33 12.08 3.16
C GLY A 271 25.17 13.09 3.18
N VAL A 272 23.91 12.62 3.21
CA VAL A 272 22.72 13.50 3.19
C VAL A 272 22.03 13.54 4.55
N ASN A 273 21.63 12.38 5.06
CA ASN A 273 20.85 12.28 6.31
C ASN A 273 21.37 11.18 7.26
N ASP A 274 22.55 10.62 7.00
CA ASP A 274 23.14 9.48 7.71
C ASP A 274 24.23 9.86 8.74
N LEU A 275 24.44 11.16 8.99
CA LEU A 275 25.46 11.65 9.92
C LEU A 275 25.05 11.40 11.39
N PRO A 276 26.02 11.27 12.33
CA PRO A 276 25.73 11.14 13.76
C PRO A 276 24.86 12.27 14.33
N GLU A 277 25.01 13.49 13.83
CA GLU A 277 24.21 14.66 14.20
C GLU A 277 22.74 14.47 13.87
N HIS A 278 22.43 13.89 12.70
CA HIS A 278 21.07 13.58 12.32
C HIS A 278 20.44 12.53 13.23
N ALA A 279 21.24 11.53 13.69
CA ALA A 279 20.75 10.55 14.66
C ALA A 279 20.43 11.22 16.02
N GLN A 280 21.28 12.16 16.47
CA GLN A 280 21.05 12.92 17.70
C GLN A 280 19.82 13.84 17.61
N GLU A 281 19.62 14.49 16.48
CA GLU A 281 18.42 15.30 16.21
C GLU A 281 17.17 14.41 16.23
N LEU A 282 17.23 13.24 15.60
CA LEU A 282 16.12 12.28 15.58
C LEU A 282 15.77 11.80 17.00
N VAL A 283 16.78 11.56 17.85
CA VAL A 283 16.57 11.25 19.28
C VAL A 283 15.80 12.36 19.98
N LYS A 284 16.19 13.63 19.79
CA LYS A 284 15.50 14.80 20.40
C LYS A 284 14.06 14.89 19.91
N LEU A 285 13.84 14.67 18.62
CA LEU A 285 12.54 14.75 17.96
C LEU A 285 11.55 13.70 18.49
N LEU A 286 12.04 12.49 18.78
CA LEU A 286 11.21 11.34 19.17
C LEU A 286 11.20 11.10 20.70
N LYS A 287 11.82 11.95 21.49
CA LYS A 287 11.87 11.82 22.95
C LYS A 287 10.47 11.81 23.57
N GLY A 288 10.22 10.87 24.48
CA GLY A 288 8.94 10.75 25.19
C GLY A 288 7.79 10.19 24.35
N PHE A 289 8.09 9.62 23.21
CA PHE A 289 7.11 9.11 22.26
C PHE A 289 7.25 7.57 22.12
N GLN A 290 6.16 6.85 22.30
CA GLN A 290 6.17 5.39 22.13
C GLN A 290 6.27 5.04 20.63
N THR A 291 7.48 4.80 20.16
CA THR A 291 7.77 4.65 18.74
C THR A 291 8.72 3.50 18.44
N HIS A 292 8.80 3.16 17.17
CA HIS A 292 9.80 2.30 16.57
C HIS A 292 10.38 3.02 15.34
N VAL A 293 11.68 2.95 15.12
CA VAL A 293 12.34 3.48 13.93
C VAL A 293 12.80 2.34 13.04
N ASN A 294 12.37 2.33 11.78
CA ASN A 294 12.91 1.46 10.75
C ASN A 294 13.93 2.23 9.92
N LEU A 295 15.18 1.89 10.02
CA LEU A 295 16.24 2.40 9.15
C LEU A 295 16.25 1.60 7.85
N ILE A 296 16.14 2.28 6.73
CA ILE A 296 16.11 1.68 5.38
C ILE A 296 17.35 2.14 4.63
N PRO A 297 18.42 1.33 4.52
CA PRO A 297 19.53 1.66 3.65
C PRO A 297 19.03 1.86 2.22
N TYR A 298 19.43 2.96 1.59
CA TYR A 298 18.94 3.38 0.28
C TYR A 298 19.04 2.28 -0.79
N ASN A 299 18.02 2.20 -1.62
CA ASN A 299 17.99 1.35 -2.82
C ASN A 299 18.13 2.25 -4.04
N PRO A 300 19.24 2.15 -4.81
CA PRO A 300 19.48 3.03 -5.94
C PRO A 300 18.35 2.97 -6.97
N ILE A 301 18.05 4.13 -7.54
CA ILE A 301 17.16 4.30 -8.69
C ILE A 301 17.91 5.09 -9.78
N SER A 302 17.51 4.93 -11.04
CA SER A 302 18.21 5.56 -12.16
C SER A 302 18.01 7.07 -12.27
N GLU A 303 17.00 7.59 -11.56
CA GLU A 303 16.56 8.98 -11.67
C GLU A 303 17.35 9.96 -10.81
N VAL A 304 18.15 9.46 -9.83
CA VAL A 304 18.94 10.29 -8.91
C VAL A 304 20.22 9.58 -8.46
N ASP A 305 21.26 10.35 -8.12
CA ASP A 305 22.60 9.86 -7.76
C ASP A 305 22.84 9.64 -6.26
N TYR A 306 21.77 9.40 -5.48
CA TYR A 306 21.97 9.08 -4.07
C TYR A 306 22.70 7.75 -3.89
N GLN A 307 23.51 7.68 -2.84
CA GLN A 307 24.29 6.49 -2.54
C GLN A 307 23.82 5.84 -1.24
N ARG A 308 23.94 4.52 -1.18
CA ARG A 308 23.70 3.75 0.04
C ARG A 308 24.84 3.97 1.04
N PRO A 309 24.56 4.25 2.32
CA PRO A 309 25.60 4.38 3.34
C PRO A 309 26.38 3.07 3.55
N LYS A 310 27.63 3.20 3.93
CA LYS A 310 28.47 2.06 4.37
C LYS A 310 27.94 1.46 5.67
N SER A 311 28.28 0.19 5.91
CA SER A 311 27.77 -0.56 7.06
C SER A 311 28.17 0.03 8.42
N ASP A 312 29.37 0.61 8.52
CA ASP A 312 29.86 1.30 9.71
C ASP A 312 29.02 2.55 10.06
N ARG A 313 28.62 3.31 9.03
CA ARG A 313 27.76 4.48 9.19
C ARG A 313 26.36 4.06 9.69
N ILE A 314 25.78 3.01 9.08
CA ILE A 314 24.49 2.45 9.50
C ILE A 314 24.57 1.96 10.93
N ALA A 315 25.65 1.26 11.32
CA ALA A 315 25.87 0.78 12.68
C ALA A 315 25.99 1.94 13.69
N THR A 316 26.76 2.98 13.35
CA THR A 316 26.92 4.18 14.19
C THR A 316 25.56 4.87 14.42
N PHE A 317 24.79 5.10 13.37
CA PHE A 317 23.45 5.70 13.46
C PHE A 317 22.51 4.85 14.35
N THR A 318 22.52 3.54 14.16
CA THR A 318 21.73 2.58 14.93
C THR A 318 22.10 2.62 16.40
N ASN A 319 23.41 2.59 16.71
CA ASN A 319 23.92 2.61 18.09
C ASN A 319 23.51 3.89 18.84
N ILE A 320 23.57 5.06 18.21
CA ILE A 320 23.13 6.33 18.79
C ILE A 320 21.66 6.25 19.22
N LEU A 321 20.79 5.74 18.36
CA LEU A 321 19.37 5.57 18.68
C LEU A 321 19.15 4.60 19.84
N GLN A 322 19.83 3.45 19.81
CA GLN A 322 19.72 2.42 20.85
C GLN A 322 20.21 2.89 22.23
N GLN A 323 21.33 3.60 22.29
CA GLN A 323 21.87 4.19 23.53
C GLN A 323 20.91 5.20 24.18
N LYS A 324 20.03 5.79 23.38
CA LYS A 324 18.97 6.71 23.84
C LYS A 324 17.60 6.05 23.99
N GLN A 325 17.59 4.69 24.07
CA GLN A 325 16.39 3.87 24.30
C GLN A 325 15.31 3.99 23.21
N ILE A 326 15.68 4.39 22.00
CA ILE A 326 14.77 4.36 20.85
C ILE A 326 14.83 2.94 20.26
N THR A 327 13.68 2.29 20.19
CA THR A 327 13.58 0.99 19.52
C THR A 327 13.83 1.17 18.02
N VAL A 328 14.87 0.52 17.51
CA VAL A 328 15.30 0.65 16.11
C VAL A 328 15.55 -0.70 15.48
N SER A 329 15.23 -0.83 14.19
CA SER A 329 15.62 -1.96 13.36
C SER A 329 16.18 -1.47 12.02
N VAL A 330 17.13 -2.22 11.46
CA VAL A 330 17.61 -2.00 10.09
C VAL A 330 16.87 -2.96 9.18
N ARG A 331 16.17 -2.41 8.19
CA ARG A 331 15.41 -3.19 7.22
C ARG A 331 16.25 -3.44 5.97
N TYR A 332 16.83 -4.62 5.88
CA TYR A 332 17.55 -5.02 4.66
C TYR A 332 16.58 -5.22 3.50
N SER A 333 16.97 -4.71 2.34
CA SER A 333 16.18 -4.76 1.12
C SER A 333 16.09 -6.16 0.56
N ARG A 334 14.93 -6.50 0.00
CA ARG A 334 14.67 -7.71 -0.77
C ARG A 334 14.25 -7.33 -2.18
N GLY A 335 14.50 -8.23 -3.14
CA GLY A 335 14.09 -8.04 -4.52
C GLY A 335 14.85 -6.95 -5.27
N LEU A 336 16.06 -6.59 -4.84
CA LEU A 336 16.87 -5.54 -5.49
C LEU A 336 17.08 -5.80 -6.97
N GLU A 337 17.39 -7.06 -7.34
CA GLU A 337 17.68 -7.45 -8.73
C GLU A 337 16.42 -7.47 -9.62
N ALA A 338 15.24 -7.39 -8.99
CA ALA A 338 13.95 -7.27 -9.68
C ALA A 338 13.40 -5.84 -9.67
N ASP A 339 14.17 -4.84 -9.22
CA ASP A 339 13.69 -3.47 -8.96
C ASP A 339 12.42 -3.46 -8.10
N ALA A 340 12.37 -4.37 -7.12
CA ALA A 340 11.20 -4.61 -6.26
C ALA A 340 11.34 -4.05 -4.85
N ALA A 341 12.48 -3.44 -4.51
CA ALA A 341 12.73 -2.88 -3.21
C ALA A 341 12.00 -1.53 -3.02
N CYS A 342 11.89 -1.09 -1.75
CA CYS A 342 11.23 0.18 -1.43
C CYS A 342 11.84 1.35 -2.23
N GLY A 343 10.98 2.16 -2.84
CA GLY A 343 11.36 3.31 -3.67
C GLY A 343 11.63 3.00 -5.15
N GLN A 344 11.71 1.73 -5.55
CA GLN A 344 12.07 1.33 -6.92
C GLN A 344 10.87 1.12 -7.87
N LEU A 345 9.63 1.08 -7.36
CA LEU A 345 8.44 0.85 -8.17
C LEU A 345 8.12 2.07 -9.04
N ARG A 346 7.90 1.87 -10.33
CA ARG A 346 7.73 2.98 -11.28
C ARG A 346 6.66 2.77 -12.35
N ALA A 347 6.04 1.61 -12.44
CA ALA A 347 5.14 1.23 -13.55
C ALA A 347 5.74 1.55 -14.93
N SER A 348 7.04 1.27 -15.12
CA SER A 348 7.72 1.56 -16.37
C SER A 348 7.04 0.79 -17.50
N ARG A 349 6.61 1.52 -18.52
CA ARG A 349 6.28 0.95 -19.82
C ARG A 349 7.57 0.40 -20.40
N SER A 350 7.81 -0.90 -20.28
CA SER A 350 8.79 -1.61 -21.12
C SER A 350 8.07 -2.15 -22.33
#